data_1acbf025758c83630566e403dc8dc201
#
_entry.id   1acbf025758c83630566e403dc8dc201
#
_cell.length_a   1.000
_cell.length_b   1.000
_cell.length_c   1.000
_cell.angle_alpha   90.00
_cell.angle_beta   90.00
_cell.angle_gamma   90.00
#
_symmetry.space_group_name_H-M   'P 1'
#
loop_
_entity.id
_entity.type
_entity.pdbx_description
1 polymer ?
#
loop_
_entity_poly.entity_id
_entity_poly.type
_entity_poly.pdbx_seq_one_letter_code
_entity_poly.pdbx_strand_id
1 'polypeptide(L)'
;HQKAGSLSGGEQQMLAIGRALMSSPDLLLMDEPSLGLAPQVVDRIFDLIGNLRDRGLTILLVEQNVAQSLEIADRGYVLANGRIELQGSAAELRSSPEIQDAYLGA
;
A
#
# COMPACT_ATOMS: atom_id res chain seq x y z
N HIS A 1 26.57 -13.30 4.88
CA HIS A 1 26.30 -12.10 4.10
C HIS A 1 25.56 -12.43 2.83
N GLN A 2 24.89 -11.47 2.30
CA GLN A 2 24.08 -11.64 1.10
C GLN A 2 24.54 -10.73 -0.02
N LYS A 3 24.52 -11.25 -1.24
CA LYS A 3 24.67 -10.44 -2.45
C LYS A 3 23.35 -9.76 -2.76
N ALA A 4 23.38 -8.67 -3.54
CA ALA A 4 22.17 -7.96 -3.93
C ALA A 4 21.14 -8.89 -4.58
N GLY A 5 21.59 -9.85 -5.39
CA GLY A 5 20.70 -10.78 -6.07
C GLY A 5 20.06 -11.83 -5.16
N SER A 6 20.51 -11.95 -3.90
CA SER A 6 19.96 -12.91 -2.94
C SER A 6 19.17 -12.22 -1.82
N LEU A 7 18.86 -10.93 -1.97
CA LEU A 7 18.02 -10.22 -1.00
C LEU A 7 16.62 -10.82 -1.00
N SER A 8 15.98 -10.79 0.16
CA SER A 8 14.58 -11.20 0.28
C SER A 8 13.69 -10.27 -0.56
N GLY A 9 12.47 -10.73 -0.86
CA GLY A 9 11.49 -9.91 -1.58
C GLY A 9 11.22 -8.59 -0.88
N GLY A 10 11.15 -8.59 0.46
CA GLY A 10 10.94 -7.39 1.25
C GLY A 10 12.10 -6.41 1.15
N GLU A 11 13.33 -6.94 1.24
CA GLU A 11 14.52 -6.10 1.10
C GLU A 11 14.63 -5.49 -0.28
N GLN A 12 14.31 -6.28 -1.32
CA GLN A 12 14.27 -5.79 -2.70
C GLN A 12 13.24 -4.67 -2.85
N GLN A 13 12.07 -4.82 -2.25
CA GLN A 13 11.02 -3.82 -2.29
C GLN A 13 11.44 -2.53 -1.59
N MET A 14 12.06 -2.64 -0.41
CA MET A 14 12.57 -1.48 0.32
C MET A 14 13.64 -0.75 -0.49
N LEU A 15 14.51 -1.50 -1.15
CA LEU A 15 15.55 -0.93 -2.01
C LEU A 15 14.93 -0.19 -3.20
N ALA A 16 13.91 -0.76 -3.83
CA ALA A 16 13.22 -0.12 -4.95
C ALA A 16 12.56 1.19 -4.53
N ILE A 17 11.92 1.22 -3.36
CA ILE A 17 11.32 2.43 -2.81
C ILE A 17 12.41 3.47 -2.54
N GLY A 18 13.51 3.06 -1.93
CA GLY A 18 14.64 3.96 -1.67
C GLY A 18 15.19 4.60 -2.93
N ARG A 19 15.33 3.82 -4.00
CA ARG A 19 15.79 4.32 -5.30
C ARG A 19 14.82 5.36 -5.87
N ALA A 20 13.54 5.07 -5.80
CA ALA A 20 12.51 6.00 -6.29
C ALA A 20 12.58 7.32 -5.53
N LEU A 21 12.80 7.27 -4.21
CA LEU A 21 12.87 8.46 -3.37
C LEU A 21 14.09 9.32 -3.66
N MET A 22 15.17 8.75 -4.20
CA MET A 22 16.38 9.52 -4.53
C MET A 22 16.14 10.58 -5.59
N SER A 23 15.10 10.46 -6.40
CA SER A 23 14.73 11.47 -7.38
C SER A 23 13.90 12.62 -6.80
N SER A 24 13.61 12.58 -5.50
CA SER A 24 12.77 13.57 -4.81
C SER A 24 11.42 13.77 -5.51
N PRO A 25 10.63 12.70 -5.69
CA PRO A 25 9.39 12.80 -6.45
C PRO A 25 8.30 13.56 -5.70
N ASP A 26 7.40 14.17 -6.46
CA ASP A 26 6.17 14.75 -5.91
C ASP A 26 5.09 13.68 -5.75
N LEU A 27 5.14 12.64 -6.59
CA LEU A 27 4.19 11.54 -6.59
C LEU A 27 4.95 10.22 -6.69
N LEU A 28 4.61 9.30 -5.81
CA LEU A 28 5.16 7.94 -5.84
C LEU A 28 4.03 6.96 -6.19
N LEU A 29 4.25 6.16 -7.23
CA LEU A 29 3.33 5.09 -7.61
C LEU A 29 3.85 3.77 -7.08
N MET A 30 2.98 3.03 -6.38
CA MET A 30 3.35 1.72 -5.82
C MET A 30 2.28 0.70 -6.23
N ASP A 31 2.69 -0.32 -6.96
CA ASP A 31 1.80 -1.36 -7.47
C ASP A 31 2.01 -2.65 -6.70
N GLU A 32 1.06 -2.97 -5.84
CA GLU A 32 1.04 -4.18 -5.01
C GLU A 32 2.36 -4.43 -4.27
N PRO A 33 2.87 -3.44 -3.52
CA PRO A 33 4.18 -3.57 -2.89
C PRO A 33 4.27 -4.68 -1.84
N SER A 34 3.14 -5.16 -1.31
CA SER A 34 3.13 -6.22 -0.29
C SER A 34 2.94 -7.62 -0.87
N LEU A 35 2.71 -7.74 -2.19
CA LEU A 35 2.36 -9.01 -2.80
C LEU A 35 3.46 -10.06 -2.60
N GLY A 36 3.04 -11.21 -2.07
CA GLY A 36 3.92 -12.37 -1.89
C GLY A 36 4.93 -12.25 -0.75
N LEU A 37 4.82 -11.23 0.08
CA LEU A 37 5.75 -11.00 1.19
C LEU A 37 5.21 -11.55 2.51
N ALA A 38 6.12 -11.88 3.43
CA ALA A 38 5.76 -12.35 4.76
C ALA A 38 5.03 -11.24 5.54
N PRO A 39 4.10 -11.60 6.45
CA PRO A 39 3.31 -10.60 7.19
C PRO A 39 4.14 -9.55 7.91
N GLN A 40 5.26 -9.93 8.50
CA GLN A 40 6.14 -8.99 9.21
C GLN A 40 6.75 -7.95 8.26
N VAL A 41 7.07 -8.37 7.04
CA VAL A 41 7.62 -7.49 6.02
C VAL A 41 6.54 -6.58 5.49
N VAL A 42 5.34 -7.10 5.30
CA VAL A 42 4.17 -6.33 4.88
C VAL A 42 3.92 -5.18 5.85
N ASP A 43 3.95 -5.47 7.15
CA ASP A 43 3.76 -4.44 8.18
C ASP A 43 4.79 -3.32 8.06
N ARG A 44 6.06 -3.66 7.84
CA ARG A 44 7.12 -2.66 7.67
C ARG A 44 6.91 -1.79 6.44
N ILE A 45 6.46 -2.40 5.34
CA ILE A 45 6.20 -1.66 4.11
C ILE A 45 5.07 -0.68 4.30
N PHE A 46 3.98 -1.08 4.94
CA PHE A 46 2.87 -0.18 5.21
C PHE A 46 3.25 0.92 6.20
N ASP A 47 4.05 0.61 7.20
CA ASP A 47 4.59 1.63 8.12
C ASP A 47 5.43 2.66 7.36
N LEU A 48 6.29 2.20 6.45
CA LEU A 48 7.09 3.10 5.62
C LEU A 48 6.20 3.99 4.75
N ILE A 49 5.21 3.42 4.10
CA ILE A 49 4.29 4.20 3.25
C ILE A 49 3.57 5.26 4.07
N GLY A 50 3.08 4.89 5.24
CA GLY A 50 2.41 5.83 6.14
C GLY A 50 3.33 6.97 6.57
N ASN A 51 4.58 6.67 6.87
CA ASN A 51 5.56 7.68 7.24
C ASN A 51 5.86 8.64 6.08
N LEU A 52 5.96 8.12 4.86
CA LEU A 52 6.18 8.95 3.67
C LEU A 52 5.00 9.88 3.42
N ARG A 53 3.77 9.38 3.58
CA ARG A 53 2.58 10.19 3.46
C ARG A 53 2.60 11.32 4.50
N ASP A 54 2.94 11.01 5.74
CA ASP A 54 2.97 11.99 6.83
C ASP A 54 3.99 13.08 6.59
N ARG A 55 5.03 12.79 5.80
CA ARG A 55 6.04 13.76 5.40
C ARG A 55 5.62 14.61 4.21
N GLY A 56 4.42 14.38 3.68
CA GLY A 56 3.86 15.20 2.62
C GLY A 56 3.99 14.62 1.21
N LEU A 57 4.52 13.40 1.08
CA LEU A 57 4.61 12.76 -0.23
C LEU A 57 3.22 12.28 -0.66
N THR A 58 2.85 12.60 -1.89
CA THR A 58 1.62 12.07 -2.50
C THR A 58 1.90 10.66 -3.01
N ILE A 59 1.08 9.71 -2.62
CA ILE A 59 1.27 8.31 -2.97
C ILE A 59 0.01 7.74 -3.59
N LEU A 60 0.14 7.12 -4.76
CA LEU A 60 -0.91 6.29 -5.32
C LEU A 60 -0.52 4.84 -5.09
N LEU A 61 -1.31 4.17 -4.25
CA LEU A 61 -1.06 2.79 -3.85
C LEU A 61 -2.11 1.88 -4.46
N VAL A 62 -1.67 0.89 -5.21
CA VAL A 62 -2.52 -0.19 -5.71
C VAL A 62 -2.26 -1.42 -4.85
N GLU A 63 -3.28 -1.92 -4.17
CA GLU A 63 -3.12 -3.03 -3.24
C GLU A 63 -4.35 -3.92 -3.17
N GLN A 64 -4.12 -5.20 -2.88
CA GLN A 64 -5.17 -6.15 -2.56
C GLN A 64 -5.42 -6.22 -1.05
N ASN A 65 -4.46 -5.76 -0.25
CA ASN A 65 -4.57 -5.74 1.21
C ASN A 65 -5.41 -4.52 1.63
N VAL A 66 -6.72 -4.70 1.63
CA VAL A 66 -7.66 -3.60 1.85
C VAL A 66 -7.56 -3.06 3.27
N ALA A 67 -7.49 -3.92 4.26
CA ALA A 67 -7.47 -3.51 5.66
C ALA A 67 -6.29 -2.58 5.96
N GLN A 68 -5.07 -2.98 5.61
CA GLN A 68 -3.89 -2.15 5.88
C GLN A 68 -3.85 -0.90 5.00
N SER A 69 -4.30 -1.01 3.75
CA SER A 69 -4.37 0.14 2.86
C SER A 69 -5.28 1.24 3.42
N LEU A 70 -6.43 0.86 3.94
CA LEU A 70 -7.39 1.83 4.50
C LEU A 70 -6.89 2.46 5.80
N GLU A 71 -5.99 1.80 6.52
CA GLU A 71 -5.41 2.38 7.73
C GLU A 71 -4.48 3.56 7.44
N ILE A 72 -3.84 3.55 6.27
CA ILE A 72 -2.86 4.58 5.91
C ILE A 72 -3.33 5.52 4.81
N ALA A 73 -4.38 5.18 4.09
CA ALA A 73 -4.88 6.00 2.98
C ALA A 73 -5.74 7.15 3.48
N ASP A 74 -5.73 8.23 2.72
CA ASP A 74 -6.67 9.34 2.93
C ASP A 74 -7.96 9.07 2.17
N ARG A 75 -7.85 8.47 0.98
CA ARG A 75 -8.97 8.21 0.10
C ARG A 75 -8.75 6.89 -0.64
N GLY A 76 -9.82 6.19 -0.96
CA GLY A 76 -9.73 4.93 -1.68
C GLY A 76 -10.73 4.81 -2.81
N TYR A 77 -10.37 3.96 -3.75
CA TYR A 77 -11.20 3.55 -4.88
C TYR A 77 -11.16 2.04 -4.95
N VAL A 78 -12.32 1.41 -4.91
CA VAL A 78 -12.41 -0.05 -5.01
C VAL A 78 -12.79 -0.41 -6.44
N LEU A 79 -11.92 -1.17 -7.09
CA LEU A 79 -12.13 -1.60 -8.47
C LEU A 79 -12.54 -3.07 -8.51
N ALA A 80 -13.53 -3.36 -9.32
CA ALA A 80 -13.95 -4.73 -9.61
C ALA A 80 -14.41 -4.79 -11.05
N ASN A 81 -13.99 -5.82 -11.77
CA ASN A 81 -14.37 -6.05 -13.17
C ASN A 81 -14.09 -4.84 -14.06
N GLY A 82 -12.97 -4.16 -13.83
CA GLY A 82 -12.54 -3.02 -14.61
C GLY A 82 -13.31 -1.73 -14.34
N ARG A 83 -14.08 -1.68 -13.25
CA ARG A 83 -14.89 -0.53 -12.88
C ARG A 83 -14.63 -0.10 -11.45
N ILE A 84 -14.84 1.20 -11.19
CA ILE A 84 -14.86 1.72 -9.83
C ILE A 84 -16.23 1.39 -9.23
N GLU A 85 -16.23 0.49 -8.25
CA GLU A 85 -17.47 0.07 -7.57
C GLU A 85 -17.79 0.96 -6.37
N LEU A 86 -16.76 1.40 -5.65
CA LEU A 86 -16.89 2.25 -4.48
C LEU A 86 -15.76 3.25 -4.45
N GLN A 87 -16.03 4.43 -3.88
CA GLN A 87 -15.00 5.43 -3.64
C GLN A 87 -15.41 6.31 -2.46
N GLY A 88 -14.42 6.86 -1.79
CA GLY A 88 -14.66 7.75 -0.66
C GLY A 88 -13.42 7.93 0.19
N SER A 89 -13.57 8.63 1.30
CA SER A 89 -12.50 8.71 2.29
C SER A 89 -12.24 7.33 2.87
N ALA A 90 -11.04 7.15 3.42
CA ALA A 90 -10.71 5.88 4.08
C ALA A 90 -11.68 5.58 5.22
N ALA A 91 -12.08 6.60 5.98
CA ALA A 91 -13.04 6.44 7.06
C ALA A 91 -14.40 5.94 6.56
N GLU A 92 -14.89 6.54 5.46
CA GLU A 92 -16.15 6.12 4.85
C GLU A 92 -16.09 4.67 4.36
N LEU A 93 -14.99 4.30 3.71
CA LEU A 93 -14.83 2.95 3.20
C LEU A 93 -14.72 1.92 4.33
N ARG A 94 -13.99 2.23 5.41
CA ARG A 94 -13.89 1.34 6.56
C ARG A 94 -15.26 1.09 7.21
N SER A 95 -16.13 2.07 7.17
CA SER A 95 -17.49 1.96 7.76
C SER A 95 -18.49 1.34 6.80
N SER A 96 -18.13 1.12 5.55
CA SER A 96 -19.02 0.57 4.55
C SER A 96 -19.32 -0.90 4.84
N PRO A 97 -20.60 -1.31 4.93
CA PRO A 97 -20.95 -2.72 5.10
C PRO A 97 -20.40 -3.59 3.95
N GLU A 98 -20.38 -3.06 2.74
CA GLU A 98 -19.89 -3.78 1.57
C GLU A 98 -18.41 -4.10 1.71
N ILE A 99 -17.62 -3.16 2.18
CA ILE A 99 -16.19 -3.35 2.42
C ILE A 99 -15.97 -4.35 3.57
N GLN A 100 -16.72 -4.19 4.66
CA GLN A 100 -16.58 -5.07 5.81
C GLN A 100 -16.91 -6.53 5.43
N ASP A 101 -17.98 -6.73 4.69
CA ASP A 101 -18.39 -8.07 4.29
C ASP A 101 -17.43 -8.71 3.29
N ALA A 102 -16.94 -7.94 2.34
CA ALA A 102 -16.11 -8.47 1.26
C ALA A 102 -14.63 -8.58 1.62
N TYR A 103 -14.11 -7.69 2.44
CA TYR A 103 -12.66 -7.56 2.62
C TYR A 103 -12.17 -7.53 4.06
N LEU A 104 -12.99 -7.16 5.03
CA LEU A 104 -12.55 -7.00 6.41
C LEU A 104 -13.02 -8.12 7.34
N GLY A 105 -13.72 -9.09 6.81
CA GLY A 105 -14.11 -10.28 7.56
C GLY A 105 -15.09 -10.03 8.69
N ALA A 106 -15.87 -8.99 8.58
CA ALA A 106 -16.81 -8.63 9.65
C ALA A 106 -17.98 -9.58 9.76
#